data_5b3a1a36c05101778616c380264b2528
#
_entry.id   5b3a1a36c05101778616c380264b2528
#
_cell.length_a   1.000
_cell.length_b   1.000
_cell.length_c   1.000
_cell.angle_alpha   90.00
_cell.angle_beta   90.00
_cell.angle_gamma   90.00
#
_symmetry.space_group_name_H-M   'P 1'
#
loop_
_entity.id
_entity.type
_entity.pdbx_description
1 polymer ?
#
loop_
_entity_poly.entity_id
_entity_poly.type
_entity_poly.pdbx_seq_one_letter_code
_entity_poly.pdbx_strand_id
1 'polypeptide(L)'
;MTEASRFEVGIWFPSDYLRRAEPWEVLTWLGPRRVFHPNISDRMPVICVGRLAPGTWLVDLLYQVFEIISYQKVTMREDDALNPAACAWARENQHRFPVDRRPLKWRKPLAEPVEAEVGR
;
A
#
# COMPACT_ATOMS: atom_id res chain seq x y z
N MET A 1 -10.08 -10.73 15.36
CA MET A 1 -9.51 -10.07 14.17
C MET A 1 -8.56 -11.00 13.49
N THR A 2 -8.72 -11.20 12.23
CA THR A 2 -7.85 -12.09 11.49
C THR A 2 -6.87 -11.28 10.66
N GLU A 3 -5.70 -11.84 10.40
CA GLU A 3 -4.69 -11.18 9.60
C GLU A 3 -4.79 -11.67 8.17
N ALA A 4 -4.66 -10.78 7.23
CA ALA A 4 -4.62 -11.14 5.83
C ALA A 4 -3.18 -11.44 5.43
N SER A 5 -3.00 -12.33 4.49
CA SER A 5 -1.67 -12.66 3.99
C SER A 5 -1.56 -12.40 2.49
N ARG A 6 -2.61 -11.94 1.86
CA ARG A 6 -2.59 -11.66 0.43
C ARG A 6 -3.25 -10.32 0.19
N PHE A 7 -2.58 -9.47 -0.57
CA PHE A 7 -3.04 -8.12 -0.81
C PHE A 7 -2.96 -7.80 -2.29
N GLU A 8 -3.86 -6.96 -2.78
CA GLU A 8 -3.86 -6.57 -4.17
C GLU A 8 -3.93 -5.06 -4.31
N VAL A 9 -3.05 -4.50 -5.10
CA VAL A 9 -3.07 -3.08 -5.42
C VAL A 9 -3.03 -2.93 -6.93
N GLY A 10 -3.74 -1.95 -7.43
CA GLY A 10 -3.68 -1.60 -8.85
C GLY A 10 -2.71 -0.46 -9.03
N ILE A 11 -1.95 -0.48 -10.10
CA ILE A 11 -1.01 0.57 -10.41
C ILE A 11 -1.36 1.13 -11.77
N TRP A 12 -1.54 2.45 -11.82
CA TRP A 12 -1.87 3.14 -13.04
C TRP A 12 -0.79 4.14 -13.32
N PHE A 13 -0.35 4.24 -14.55
CA PHE A 13 0.71 5.17 -14.91
C PHE A 13 0.13 6.34 -15.69
N PRO A 14 -0.14 7.47 -15.04
CA PRO A 14 -0.60 8.65 -15.75
C PRO A 14 0.52 9.18 -16.62
N SER A 15 0.19 9.97 -17.61
CA SER A 15 1.18 10.45 -18.59
C SER A 15 2.32 11.23 -17.95
N ASP A 16 2.10 11.86 -16.80
CA ASP A 16 3.16 12.61 -16.15
C ASP A 16 3.66 11.92 -14.88
N TYR A 17 3.57 10.59 -14.82
CA TYR A 17 3.95 9.81 -13.66
C TYR A 17 5.32 10.18 -13.11
N LEU A 18 6.31 10.34 -13.97
CA LEU A 18 7.65 10.62 -13.50
C LEU A 18 7.88 12.09 -13.13
N ARG A 19 6.93 12.95 -13.43
CA ARG A 19 7.10 14.36 -13.16
C ARG A 19 6.35 14.85 -11.94
N ARG A 20 5.10 14.47 -11.81
CA ARG A 20 4.32 14.88 -10.67
C ARG A 20 3.05 14.11 -10.58
N ALA A 21 3.04 12.94 -10.16
CA ALA A 21 1.83 12.18 -9.95
C ALA A 21 1.51 12.14 -8.46
N GLU A 22 0.27 12.24 -8.12
CA GLU A 22 -0.13 12.06 -6.73
C GLU A 22 -0.31 10.58 -6.48
N PRO A 23 -0.01 10.09 -5.29
CA PRO A 23 -0.14 8.66 -5.00
C PRO A 23 -1.50 8.08 -5.34
N TRP A 24 -2.58 8.84 -5.10
CA TRP A 24 -3.91 8.35 -5.37
C TRP A 24 -4.21 8.24 -6.85
N GLU A 25 -3.39 8.85 -7.70
CA GLU A 25 -3.55 8.71 -9.14
C GLU A 25 -2.86 7.46 -9.64
N VAL A 26 -1.91 6.95 -8.90
CA VAL A 26 -1.10 5.82 -9.31
C VAL A 26 -1.56 4.53 -8.67
N LEU A 27 -1.91 4.60 -7.38
CA LEU A 27 -2.23 3.41 -6.62
C LEU A 27 -3.71 3.28 -6.32
N THR A 28 -4.25 2.10 -6.49
CA THR A 28 -5.62 1.78 -6.10
C THR A 28 -5.58 0.56 -5.20
N TRP A 29 -6.26 0.65 -4.06
CA TRP A 29 -6.33 -0.49 -3.16
C TRP A 29 -7.43 -1.43 -3.64
N LEU A 30 -7.08 -2.63 -4.02
CA LEU A 30 -8.03 -3.57 -4.57
C LEU A 30 -8.51 -4.61 -3.55
N GLY A 31 -7.73 -4.93 -2.58
CA GLY A 31 -8.17 -5.90 -1.60
C GLY A 31 -7.09 -6.32 -0.62
N PRO A 32 -7.50 -6.86 0.50
CA PRO A 32 -8.89 -7.13 0.86
C PRO A 32 -9.63 -5.87 1.26
N ARG A 33 -10.96 -5.88 1.15
CA ARG A 33 -11.75 -4.76 1.57
C ARG A 33 -11.79 -4.72 3.09
N ARG A 34 -12.02 -3.59 3.65
CA ARG A 34 -12.20 -3.44 5.09
C ARG A 34 -10.95 -3.81 5.88
N VAL A 35 -9.80 -3.50 5.33
CA VAL A 35 -8.57 -3.67 6.07
C VAL A 35 -8.54 -2.61 7.16
N PHE A 36 -8.09 -3.00 8.35
CA PHE A 36 -8.02 -2.08 9.48
C PHE A 36 -6.61 -1.57 9.59
N HIS A 37 -6.30 -0.52 8.86
CA HIS A 37 -4.96 0.07 8.81
C HIS A 37 -5.10 1.59 8.65
N PRO A 38 -4.33 2.39 9.39
CA PRO A 38 -4.45 3.84 9.30
C PRO A 38 -4.20 4.41 7.90
N ASN A 39 -3.41 3.74 7.09
CA ASN A 39 -3.05 4.22 5.76
C ASN A 39 -3.94 3.69 4.66
N ILE A 40 -4.96 2.91 4.98
CA ILE A 40 -5.84 2.32 3.98
C ILE A 40 -7.28 2.70 4.30
N SER A 41 -7.97 3.28 3.32
CA SER A 41 -9.34 3.70 3.54
C SER A 41 -10.26 2.48 3.69
N ASP A 42 -11.22 2.57 4.58
CA ASP A 42 -12.23 1.53 4.73
C ASP A 42 -13.45 1.83 3.88
N ARG A 43 -13.46 2.96 3.15
CA ARG A 43 -14.59 3.35 2.34
C ARG A 43 -14.27 3.43 0.87
N MET A 44 -13.05 3.81 0.53
CA MET A 44 -12.64 4.00 -0.86
C MET A 44 -11.42 3.18 -1.17
N PRO A 45 -11.16 2.85 -2.41
CA PRO A 45 -10.00 2.02 -2.77
C PRO A 45 -8.71 2.83 -2.78
N VAL A 46 -8.37 3.39 -1.65
CA VAL A 46 -7.22 4.29 -1.54
C VAL A 46 -6.26 3.82 -0.47
N ILE A 47 -4.98 3.81 -0.81
CA ILE A 47 -3.91 3.55 0.14
C ILE A 47 -2.99 4.77 0.10
N CYS A 48 -2.60 5.28 1.27
CA CYS A 48 -1.74 6.44 1.34
C CYS A 48 -0.31 6.03 1.65
N VAL A 49 0.57 6.23 0.70
CA VAL A 49 1.99 5.93 0.88
C VAL A 49 2.79 7.20 1.16
N GLY A 50 2.11 8.34 1.27
CA GLY A 50 2.79 9.60 1.45
C GLY A 50 3.01 10.28 0.11
N ARG A 51 3.95 11.23 0.08
CA ARG A 51 4.17 12.00 -1.11
C ARG A 51 5.06 11.24 -2.07
N LEU A 52 4.75 11.27 -3.36
CA LEU A 52 5.62 10.71 -4.36
C LEU A 52 6.55 11.78 -4.88
N ALA A 53 7.83 11.55 -4.77
CA ALA A 53 8.80 12.47 -5.34
C ALA A 53 8.86 12.28 -6.85
N PRO A 54 9.13 13.34 -7.63
CA PRO A 54 9.30 13.18 -9.06
C PRO A 54 10.38 12.14 -9.34
N GLY A 55 10.16 11.28 -10.27
CA GLY A 55 11.12 10.25 -10.63
C GLY A 55 11.14 9.02 -9.73
N THR A 56 10.16 8.89 -8.85
CA THR A 56 10.07 7.70 -8.01
C THR A 56 9.90 6.46 -8.88
N TRP A 57 10.77 5.49 -8.69
CA TRP A 57 10.73 4.27 -9.48
C TRP A 57 9.64 3.35 -8.99
N LEU A 58 9.11 2.52 -9.87
CA LEU A 58 8.07 1.56 -9.53
C LEU A 58 8.51 0.65 -8.39
N VAL A 59 9.75 0.21 -8.40
CA VAL A 59 10.25 -0.68 -7.35
C VAL A 59 10.19 0.02 -5.99
N ASP A 60 10.56 1.29 -5.94
CA ASP A 60 10.51 2.02 -4.68
C ASP A 60 9.08 2.19 -4.21
N LEU A 61 8.16 2.41 -5.13
CA LEU A 61 6.77 2.54 -4.79
C LEU A 61 6.22 1.23 -4.22
N LEU A 62 6.61 0.10 -4.82
CA LEU A 62 6.17 -1.19 -4.33
C LEU A 62 6.73 -1.49 -2.94
N TYR A 63 7.96 -1.06 -2.64
CA TYR A 63 8.49 -1.22 -1.30
C TYR A 63 7.72 -0.37 -0.29
N GLN A 64 7.31 0.84 -0.68
CA GLN A 64 6.51 1.67 0.21
C GLN A 64 5.17 1.02 0.52
N VAL A 65 4.52 0.43 -0.48
CA VAL A 65 3.27 -0.29 -0.27
C VAL A 65 3.51 -1.48 0.66
N PHE A 66 4.60 -2.21 0.45
CA PHE A 66 4.92 -3.36 1.27
C PHE A 66 5.13 -2.96 2.74
N GLU A 67 5.82 -1.85 2.97
CA GLU A 67 6.06 -1.39 4.33
C GLU A 67 4.77 -1.06 5.04
N ILE A 68 3.79 -0.57 4.32
CA ILE A 68 2.50 -0.26 4.91
C ILE A 68 1.71 -1.52 5.21
N ILE A 69 1.59 -2.42 4.26
CA ILE A 69 0.78 -3.62 4.49
C ILE A 69 1.41 -4.54 5.53
N SER A 70 2.71 -4.46 5.73
CA SER A 70 3.39 -5.24 6.74
C SER A 70 3.47 -4.55 8.09
N TYR A 71 2.83 -3.41 8.24
CA TYR A 71 2.79 -2.60 9.46
C TYR A 71 4.18 -2.11 9.90
N GLN A 72 5.10 -2.00 8.98
CA GLN A 72 6.39 -1.41 9.29
C GLN A 72 6.31 0.11 9.24
N LYS A 73 5.33 0.64 8.51
CA LYS A 73 5.12 2.08 8.38
C LYS A 73 3.65 2.36 8.62
N VAL A 74 3.34 3.21 9.57
CA VAL A 74 1.97 3.48 9.99
C VAL A 74 1.80 4.96 10.28
N THR A 75 0.74 5.56 9.78
CA THR A 75 0.40 6.93 10.10
C THR A 75 -0.16 6.98 11.51
N MET A 76 0.42 7.81 12.35
CA MET A 76 0.02 7.92 13.75
C MET A 76 -0.79 9.17 14.06
N ARG A 77 -1.02 10.04 13.09
CA ARG A 77 -1.79 11.26 13.30
C ARG A 77 -3.17 11.09 12.69
N GLU A 78 -4.19 11.24 13.48
CA GLU A 78 -5.56 10.98 13.01
C GLU A 78 -6.01 11.91 11.90
N ASP A 79 -5.52 13.14 11.89
CA ASP A 79 -5.91 14.08 10.84
C ASP A 79 -5.27 13.73 9.50
N ASP A 80 -4.26 12.86 9.49
CA ASP A 80 -3.63 12.44 8.26
C ASP A 80 -4.06 11.03 7.88
N ALA A 81 -4.78 10.34 8.73
CA ALA A 81 -5.09 8.93 8.51
C ALA A 81 -6.31 8.76 7.62
N LEU A 82 -6.26 7.82 6.71
CA LEU A 82 -7.40 7.45 5.89
C LEU A 82 -8.43 6.66 6.70
N ASN A 83 -7.99 6.02 7.76
CA ASN A 83 -8.88 5.28 8.66
C ASN A 83 -8.58 5.76 10.08
N PRO A 84 -9.26 6.80 10.55
CA PRO A 84 -8.97 7.35 11.87
C PRO A 84 -9.15 6.37 13.03
N ALA A 85 -10.12 5.47 12.93
CA ALA A 85 -10.34 4.49 13.99
C ALA A 85 -9.15 3.53 14.08
N ALA A 86 -8.60 3.13 12.94
CA ALA A 86 -7.43 2.28 12.93
C ALA A 86 -6.22 3.03 13.45
N CYS A 87 -6.13 4.33 13.20
CA CYS A 87 -5.04 5.15 13.70
C CYS A 87 -5.10 5.26 15.22
N ALA A 88 -6.29 5.46 15.78
CA ALA A 88 -6.46 5.52 17.22
C ALA A 88 -6.04 4.19 17.87
N TRP A 89 -6.47 3.08 17.28
CA TRP A 89 -6.09 1.76 17.75
C TRP A 89 -4.57 1.59 17.68
N ALA A 90 -3.97 2.02 16.58
CA ALA A 90 -2.54 1.85 16.36
C ALA A 90 -1.71 2.56 17.41
N ARG A 91 -2.10 3.76 17.80
CA ARG A 91 -1.35 4.51 18.80
C ARG A 91 -1.33 3.80 20.15
N GLU A 92 -2.34 3.00 20.44
CA GLU A 92 -2.42 2.33 21.73
C GLU A 92 -2.01 0.88 21.68
N ASN A 93 -1.77 0.33 20.52
CA ASN A 93 -1.51 -1.09 20.36
C ASN A 93 -0.28 -1.40 19.50
N GLN A 94 0.74 -0.57 19.58
CA GLN A 94 1.94 -0.78 18.75
C GLN A 94 2.56 -2.16 18.97
N HIS A 95 2.48 -2.66 20.17
CA HIS A 95 3.03 -3.98 20.49
C HIS A 95 2.22 -5.13 19.89
N ARG A 96 1.06 -4.84 19.32
CA ARG A 96 0.20 -5.86 18.73
C ARG A 96 0.18 -5.80 17.20
N PHE A 97 1.03 -4.96 16.60
CA PHE A 97 1.05 -4.86 15.15
C PHE A 97 1.50 -6.18 14.54
N PRO A 98 0.82 -6.64 13.50
CA PRO A 98 1.24 -7.85 12.80
C PRO A 98 2.39 -7.56 11.85
N VAL A 99 3.50 -7.11 12.40
CA VAL A 99 4.64 -6.70 11.62
C VAL A 99 5.30 -7.88 10.96
N ASP A 100 5.54 -7.78 9.67
CA ASP A 100 6.27 -8.79 8.94
C ASP A 100 7.55 -8.17 8.46
N ARG A 101 8.68 -8.61 9.00
CA ARG A 101 9.96 -8.04 8.67
C ARG A 101 10.71 -8.86 7.63
N ARG A 102 10.08 -9.83 7.04
CA ARG A 102 10.71 -10.59 5.98
C ARG A 102 10.88 -9.67 4.77
N PRO A 103 11.97 -9.75 4.06
CA PRO A 103 12.17 -8.88 2.92
C PRO A 103 11.20 -9.23 1.80
N LEU A 104 10.80 -8.24 1.04
CA LEU A 104 9.98 -8.46 -0.12
C LEU A 104 10.84 -9.16 -1.16
N LYS A 105 10.42 -10.31 -1.61
CA LYS A 105 11.21 -11.06 -2.55
C LYS A 105 10.59 -11.03 -3.91
N TRP A 106 11.42 -10.78 -4.91
CA TRP A 106 10.98 -10.87 -6.28
C TRP A 106 10.91 -12.34 -6.62
N ARG A 107 9.75 -12.77 -7.11
CA ARG A 107 9.64 -14.15 -7.49
C ARG A 107 9.65 -14.20 -8.96
N LYS A 108 10.63 -14.87 -9.52
CA LYS A 108 10.73 -14.98 -10.94
C LYS A 108 9.53 -15.73 -11.45
N PRO A 109 8.90 -15.27 -12.52
CA PRO A 109 7.75 -15.92 -13.05
C PRO A 109 8.13 -17.31 -13.51
N LEU A 110 7.19 -18.21 -13.47
CA LEU A 110 7.47 -19.52 -13.89
C LEU A 110 7.42 -19.45 -15.37
N ALA A 111 7.37 -20.50 -15.97
CA ALA A 111 7.40 -20.49 -17.36
C ALA A 111 6.40 -19.69 -18.06
N GLU A 112 5.31 -19.52 -17.67
CA GLU A 112 4.38 -18.84 -18.32
C GLU A 112 4.47 -17.46 -18.28
N PRO A 113 4.45 -16.79 -19.23
CA PRO A 113 4.55 -15.39 -19.26
C PRO A 113 3.36 -14.91 -18.64
N VAL A 114 3.50 -14.12 -17.96
CA VAL A 114 2.47 -13.59 -17.37
C VAL A 114 1.85 -12.75 -18.26
N GLU A 115 0.88 -12.87 -18.70
CA GLU A 115 0.29 -12.05 -19.41
C GLU A 115 0.09 -10.90 -18.95
N ALA A 116 0.51 -10.29 -18.98
CA ALA A 116 0.47 -9.05 -18.72
C ALA A 116 -0.66 -8.46 -18.82
N GLU A 117 -1.36 -8.58 -18.38
CA GLU A 117 -2.36 -7.91 -18.29
C GLU A 117 -2.13 -6.75 -18.04
N VAL A 118 -1.49 -6.34 -18.15
CA VAL A 118 -1.07 -5.23 -17.99
C VAL A 118 -1.71 -4.35 -18.54
N GLY A 119 -2.00 -4.30 -19.05
CA GLY A 119 -2.61 -3.39 -19.60
C GLY A 119 -3.30 -2.63 -19.00
N ARG A 120 -3.55 -2.51 -18.68
CA ARG A 120 -4.30 -1.74 -18.35
C ARG A 120 -3.86 -0.97 -17.94
#